data_705d5dbe0a2fc586dd67af40d9c3b89a
#
_entry.id   705d5dbe0a2fc586dd67af40d9c3b89a
#
_cell.length_a   1.000
_cell.length_b   1.000
_cell.length_c   1.000
_cell.angle_alpha   90.00
_cell.angle_beta   90.00
_cell.angle_gamma   90.00
#
_symmetry.space_group_name_H-M   'P 1'
#
loop_
_entity.id
_entity.type
_entity.pdbx_description
1 polymer ?
#
loop_
_entity_poly.entity_id
_entity_poly.type
_entity_poly.pdbx_seq_one_letter_code
_entity_poly.pdbx_strand_id
1 'polypeptide(L)'
;MEDFSYVVVGAGTAGCVVATRLSQDADVRVLLLEAGGSERARGMTMPNAWPDNLGSAADWANATTEQAEAGPVAFPRGRGLGGSGAINAMVHVRGHRAVYDGWAASGAPGWGFSDLLPCFQRSEQAAGRDPALRGIGGPVRVGPVPGE
;
A
#
# COMPACT_ATOMS: atom_id res chain seq x y z
N MET A 1 4.41 -32.84 6.06
CA MET A 1 3.65 -31.61 5.68
C MET A 1 4.36 -30.46 6.34
N GLU A 2 4.66 -29.39 5.60
CA GLU A 2 5.23 -28.21 6.26
C GLU A 2 4.11 -27.46 6.98
N ASP A 3 4.26 -27.23 8.28
CA ASP A 3 3.30 -26.51 9.09
C ASP A 3 3.64 -25.03 9.10
N PHE A 4 2.66 -24.18 8.84
CA PHE A 4 2.76 -22.72 8.91
C PHE A 4 1.95 -22.19 10.09
N SER A 5 2.53 -21.24 10.83
CA SER A 5 1.84 -20.56 11.92
C SER A 5 0.79 -19.58 11.39
N TYR A 6 1.08 -18.96 10.23
CA TYR A 6 0.19 -17.99 9.57
C TYR A 6 0.21 -18.17 8.06
N VAL A 7 -0.94 -17.91 7.45
CA VAL A 7 -1.10 -17.78 6.00
C VAL A 7 -1.58 -16.36 5.70
N VAL A 8 -0.79 -15.60 4.96
CA VAL A 8 -1.15 -14.25 4.49
C VAL A 8 -1.53 -14.34 3.02
N VAL A 9 -2.74 -13.96 2.68
CA VAL A 9 -3.27 -13.99 1.32
C VAL A 9 -3.21 -12.62 0.69
N GLY A 10 -2.46 -12.51 -0.40
CA GLY A 10 -2.19 -11.28 -1.14
C GLY A 10 -0.88 -10.60 -0.69
N ALA A 11 0.10 -10.55 -1.58
CA ALA A 11 1.37 -9.84 -1.38
C ALA A 11 1.31 -8.38 -1.83
N GLY A 12 0.19 -7.71 -1.59
CA GLY A 12 0.07 -6.27 -1.72
C GLY A 12 0.79 -5.53 -0.58
N THR A 13 0.68 -4.20 -0.55
CA THR A 13 1.35 -3.34 0.45
C THR A 13 1.09 -3.81 1.88
N ALA A 14 -0.16 -4.08 2.24
CA ALA A 14 -0.51 -4.51 3.59
C ALA A 14 -0.01 -5.94 3.88
N GLY A 15 -0.22 -6.88 2.96
CA GLY A 15 0.19 -8.27 3.15
C GLY A 15 1.70 -8.43 3.29
N CYS A 16 2.48 -7.70 2.51
CA CYS A 16 3.94 -7.67 2.65
C CYS A 16 4.38 -7.17 4.03
N VAL A 17 3.73 -6.12 4.55
CA VAL A 17 4.05 -5.59 5.90
C VAL A 17 3.67 -6.61 6.98
N VAL A 18 2.48 -7.19 6.91
CA VAL A 18 2.01 -8.19 7.87
C VAL A 18 2.92 -9.41 7.86
N ALA A 19 3.20 -9.99 6.68
CA ALA A 19 4.09 -11.14 6.57
C ALA A 19 5.49 -10.86 7.12
N THR A 20 6.06 -9.69 6.77
CA THR A 20 7.39 -9.28 7.28
C THR A 20 7.40 -9.12 8.79
N ARG A 21 6.35 -8.56 9.39
CA ARG A 21 6.30 -8.36 10.85
C ARG A 21 6.11 -9.66 11.60
N LEU A 22 5.26 -10.55 11.10
CA LEU A 22 5.06 -11.86 11.72
C LEU A 22 6.31 -12.74 11.64
N SER A 23 7.05 -12.66 10.52
CA SER A 23 8.29 -13.45 10.32
C SER A 23 9.52 -12.90 11.05
N GLN A 24 9.41 -11.81 11.81
CA GLN A 24 10.48 -11.32 12.69
C GLN A 24 10.72 -12.24 13.91
N ASP A 25 9.71 -13.00 14.30
CA ASP A 25 9.83 -14.05 15.29
C ASP A 25 10.37 -15.30 14.60
N ALA A 26 11.53 -15.79 15.06
CA ALA A 26 12.21 -16.95 14.47
C ALA A 26 11.42 -18.26 14.58
N ASP A 27 10.53 -18.36 15.56
CA ASP A 27 9.69 -19.53 15.79
C ASP A 27 8.40 -19.50 14.95
N VAL A 28 8.14 -18.39 14.24
CA VAL A 28 6.94 -18.20 13.43
C VAL A 28 7.23 -18.44 11.94
N ARG A 29 6.51 -19.39 11.36
CA ARG A 29 6.56 -19.66 9.91
C ARG A 29 5.36 -19.03 9.22
N VAL A 30 5.62 -18.15 8.26
CA VAL A 30 4.59 -17.42 7.50
C VAL A 30 4.59 -17.88 6.05
N LEU A 31 3.43 -18.29 5.55
CA LEU A 31 3.19 -18.51 4.13
C LEU A 31 2.53 -17.26 3.54
N LEU A 32 3.18 -16.65 2.56
CA LEU A 32 2.61 -15.54 1.80
C LEU A 32 2.17 -16.05 0.42
N LEU A 33 0.88 -15.94 0.13
CA LEU A 33 0.28 -16.33 -1.15
C LEU A 33 0.00 -15.10 -2.00
N GLU A 34 0.36 -15.17 -3.28
CA GLU A 34 0.08 -14.10 -4.25
C GLU A 34 -0.47 -14.69 -5.56
N ALA A 35 -1.50 -14.06 -6.10
CA ALA A 35 -2.17 -14.52 -7.32
C ALA A 35 -1.45 -14.11 -8.61
N GLY A 36 -0.66 -13.04 -8.57
CA GLY A 36 0.08 -12.53 -9.72
C GLY A 36 1.50 -13.08 -9.79
N GLY A 37 2.18 -12.76 -10.89
CA GLY A 37 3.58 -13.15 -11.10
C GLY A 37 4.57 -12.33 -10.25
N SER A 38 5.82 -12.80 -10.26
CA SER A 38 6.96 -12.10 -9.65
C SER A 38 7.68 -11.16 -10.65
N GLU A 39 7.32 -11.22 -11.92
CA GLU A 39 7.93 -10.40 -12.96
C GLU A 39 7.61 -8.92 -12.75
N ARG A 40 8.63 -8.08 -12.92
CA ARG A 40 8.50 -6.63 -12.84
C ARG A 40 8.38 -6.06 -14.24
N ALA A 41 7.18 -5.64 -14.62
CA ALA A 41 6.97 -4.88 -15.84
C ALA A 41 7.72 -3.54 -15.82
N ARG A 42 7.97 -2.95 -16.99
CA ARG A 42 8.63 -1.64 -17.12
C ARG A 42 7.97 -0.56 -16.28
N GLY A 43 6.65 -0.50 -16.28
CA GLY A 43 5.88 0.47 -15.49
C GLY A 43 6.03 0.32 -13.98
N MET A 44 6.52 -0.83 -13.48
CA MET A 44 6.82 -1.04 -12.06
C MET A 44 8.24 -0.58 -11.67
N THR A 45 9.14 -0.42 -12.63
CA THR A 45 10.57 -0.13 -12.39
C THR A 45 10.97 1.26 -12.82
N MET A 46 10.21 1.88 -13.72
CA MET A 46 10.44 3.22 -14.23
C MET A 46 9.28 4.15 -13.83
N PRO A 47 9.52 5.15 -12.97
CA PRO A 47 8.46 6.02 -12.45
C PRO A 47 7.57 6.66 -13.51
N ASN A 48 8.15 7.15 -14.61
CA ASN A 48 7.41 7.79 -15.70
C ASN A 48 6.61 6.81 -16.59
N ALA A 49 6.84 5.50 -16.43
CA ALA A 49 6.14 4.46 -17.18
C ALA A 49 5.00 3.80 -16.37
N TRP A 50 4.63 4.34 -15.21
CA TRP A 50 3.55 3.77 -14.41
C TRP A 50 2.22 3.60 -15.16
N PRO A 51 1.85 4.45 -16.15
CA PRO A 51 0.60 4.24 -16.88
C PRO A 51 0.57 2.93 -17.69
N ASP A 52 1.74 2.40 -18.07
CA ASP A 52 1.85 1.14 -18.82
C ASP A 52 1.36 -0.08 -17.98
N ASN A 53 1.22 0.09 -16.66
CA ASN A 53 0.70 -0.97 -15.79
C ASN A 53 -0.82 -1.13 -15.89
N LEU A 54 -1.54 -0.07 -16.26
CA LEU A 54 -3.00 -0.07 -16.30
C LEU A 54 -3.50 -0.97 -17.42
N GLY A 55 -4.38 -1.93 -17.09
CA GLY A 55 -4.87 -2.94 -18.01
C GLY A 55 -3.85 -4.00 -18.46
N SER A 56 -2.64 -3.99 -17.88
CA SER A 56 -1.62 -5.01 -18.14
C SER A 56 -1.87 -6.30 -17.35
N ALA A 57 -1.01 -7.31 -17.52
CA ALA A 57 -1.04 -8.53 -16.69
C ALA A 57 -0.81 -8.28 -15.20
N ALA A 58 -0.25 -7.11 -14.85
CA ALA A 58 -0.05 -6.65 -13.48
C ALA A 58 -1.26 -5.95 -12.86
N ASP A 59 -2.35 -5.82 -13.59
CA ASP A 59 -3.60 -5.21 -13.15
C ASP A 59 -4.74 -6.23 -13.20
N TRP A 60 -5.59 -6.25 -12.16
CA TRP A 60 -6.83 -7.03 -12.18
C TRP A 60 -7.85 -6.49 -13.20
N ALA A 61 -7.62 -5.30 -13.72
CA ALA A 61 -8.49 -4.59 -14.66
C ALA A 61 -9.96 -4.53 -14.18
N ASN A 62 -10.15 -4.31 -12.90
CA ASN A 62 -11.48 -4.21 -12.31
C ASN A 62 -12.22 -2.96 -12.77
N ALA A 63 -13.53 -3.05 -12.82
CA ALA A 63 -14.43 -1.91 -12.95
C ALA A 63 -15.44 -1.93 -11.81
N THR A 64 -15.96 -0.76 -11.45
CA THR A 64 -17.08 -0.67 -10.50
C THR A 64 -18.36 -1.20 -11.18
N THR A 65 -19.37 -1.51 -10.37
CA THR A 65 -20.74 -1.59 -10.85
C THR A 65 -21.14 -0.23 -11.43
N GLU A 66 -22.22 -0.20 -12.16
CA GLU A 66 -22.76 1.03 -12.71
C GLU A 66 -22.94 2.11 -11.64
N GLN A 67 -22.41 3.29 -11.90
CA GLN A 67 -22.52 4.46 -11.03
C GLN A 67 -23.58 5.40 -11.59
N ALA A 68 -24.33 6.08 -10.72
CA ALA A 68 -25.29 7.08 -11.14
C ALA A 68 -24.58 8.14 -12.01
N GLU A 69 -25.10 8.40 -13.19
CA GLU A 69 -24.65 9.40 -14.18
C GLU A 69 -23.27 9.17 -14.82
N ALA A 70 -22.52 8.13 -14.43
CA ALA A 70 -21.16 7.90 -14.93
C ALA A 70 -20.93 6.52 -15.56
N GLY A 71 -21.88 5.57 -15.45
CA GLY A 71 -21.65 4.18 -15.86
C GLY A 71 -20.57 3.48 -15.02
N PRO A 72 -20.05 2.32 -15.46
CA PRO A 72 -18.94 1.66 -14.81
C PRO A 72 -17.66 2.47 -14.89
N VAL A 73 -16.95 2.62 -13.78
CA VAL A 73 -15.68 3.34 -13.69
C VAL A 73 -14.54 2.33 -13.56
N ALA A 74 -13.49 2.49 -14.36
CA ALA A 74 -12.28 1.68 -14.26
C ALA A 74 -11.67 1.82 -12.84
N PHE A 75 -11.33 0.68 -12.24
CA PHE A 75 -10.83 0.62 -10.88
C PHE A 75 -9.58 -0.29 -10.79
N PRO A 76 -8.45 0.17 -11.33
CA PRO A 76 -7.21 -0.60 -11.37
C PRO A 76 -6.76 -1.07 -10.00
N ARG A 77 -6.34 -2.34 -9.91
CA ARG A 77 -5.77 -2.95 -8.70
C ARG A 77 -4.62 -3.85 -9.10
N GLY A 78 -3.48 -3.66 -8.46
CA GLY A 78 -2.29 -4.43 -8.77
C GLY A 78 -2.44 -5.92 -8.48
N ARG A 79 -1.95 -6.72 -9.41
CA ARG A 79 -1.88 -8.17 -9.37
C ARG A 79 -0.41 -8.59 -9.48
N GLY A 80 0.17 -9.05 -8.38
CA GLY A 80 1.58 -9.40 -8.28
C GLY A 80 2.22 -8.88 -7.00
N LEU A 81 3.50 -9.16 -6.81
CA LEU A 81 4.25 -8.70 -5.65
C LEU A 81 4.25 -7.17 -5.56
N GLY A 82 3.81 -6.65 -4.41
CA GLY A 82 3.62 -5.23 -4.15
C GLY A 82 2.18 -4.75 -4.40
N GLY A 83 1.36 -5.53 -5.12
CA GLY A 83 -0.03 -5.20 -5.39
C GLY A 83 -0.21 -3.82 -6.01
N SER A 84 -1.21 -3.07 -5.58
CA SER A 84 -1.45 -1.71 -6.07
C SER A 84 -0.31 -0.73 -5.75
N GLY A 85 0.53 -1.03 -4.74
CA GLY A 85 1.76 -0.28 -4.48
C GLY A 85 2.79 -0.36 -5.60
N ALA A 86 2.79 -1.46 -6.38
CA ALA A 86 3.71 -1.67 -7.49
C ALA A 86 3.26 -1.01 -8.81
N ILE A 87 1.98 -0.65 -8.93
CA ILE A 87 1.41 -0.09 -10.18
C ILE A 87 0.88 1.34 -10.05
N ASN A 88 0.99 1.96 -8.88
CA ASN A 88 0.45 3.29 -8.62
C ASN A 88 1.31 4.42 -9.22
N ALA A 89 0.80 5.63 -9.18
CA ALA A 89 1.49 6.84 -9.63
C ALA A 89 2.48 7.41 -8.60
N MET A 90 2.80 6.68 -7.54
CA MET A 90 3.78 7.02 -6.49
C MET A 90 3.50 8.33 -5.73
N VAL A 91 2.26 8.80 -5.74
CA VAL A 91 1.86 9.97 -4.96
C VAL A 91 1.67 9.56 -3.50
N HIS A 92 2.55 10.06 -2.62
CA HIS A 92 2.49 9.75 -1.19
C HIS A 92 1.75 10.84 -0.42
N VAL A 93 0.47 10.64 -0.20
CA VAL A 93 -0.40 11.53 0.57
C VAL A 93 -1.11 10.78 1.69
N ARG A 94 -1.43 11.49 2.75
CA ARG A 94 -2.30 11.00 3.82
C ARG A 94 -3.71 11.54 3.60
N GLY A 95 -4.70 10.81 4.10
CA GLY A 95 -6.07 11.30 4.15
C GLY A 95 -6.19 12.55 5.04
N HIS A 96 -7.23 13.33 4.83
CA HIS A 96 -7.54 14.47 5.70
C HIS A 96 -7.87 13.99 7.12
N ARG A 97 -7.40 14.72 8.15
CA ARG A 97 -7.59 14.37 9.57
C ARG A 97 -9.03 13.99 9.90
N ALA A 98 -9.99 14.80 9.44
CA ALA A 98 -11.40 14.57 9.73
C ALA A 98 -11.95 13.22 9.23
N VAL A 99 -11.32 12.61 8.22
CA VAL A 99 -11.72 11.28 7.73
C VAL A 99 -11.39 10.22 8.78
N TYR A 100 -10.18 10.25 9.34
CA TYR A 100 -9.76 9.32 10.38
C TYR A 100 -10.54 9.53 11.69
N ASP A 101 -10.72 10.79 12.09
CA ASP A 101 -11.50 11.12 13.27
C ASP A 101 -12.97 10.69 13.09
N GLY A 102 -13.50 10.78 11.87
CA GLY A 102 -14.81 10.24 11.51
C GLY A 102 -14.91 8.72 11.65
N TRP A 103 -13.85 7.96 11.31
CA TRP A 103 -13.82 6.52 11.53
C TRP A 103 -13.89 6.17 13.02
N ALA A 104 -13.10 6.85 13.83
CA ALA A 104 -13.14 6.65 15.28
C ALA A 104 -14.54 6.95 15.86
N ALA A 105 -15.16 8.04 15.43
CA ALA A 105 -16.52 8.43 15.85
C ALA A 105 -17.60 7.46 15.36
N SER A 106 -17.37 6.77 14.23
CA SER A 106 -18.29 5.78 13.66
C SER A 106 -18.13 4.36 14.20
N GLY A 107 -17.38 4.18 15.29
CA GLY A 107 -17.26 2.88 15.97
C GLY A 107 -15.93 2.15 15.74
N ALA A 108 -14.90 2.84 15.25
CA ALA A 108 -13.53 2.32 15.15
C ALA A 108 -12.58 3.05 16.11
N PRO A 109 -12.70 2.85 17.45
CA PRO A 109 -11.83 3.51 18.42
C PRO A 109 -10.37 3.11 18.17
N GLY A 110 -9.44 4.08 18.32
CA GLY A 110 -8.01 3.88 18.00
C GLY A 110 -7.66 4.12 16.53
N TRP A 111 -8.62 4.52 15.68
CA TRP A 111 -8.40 4.87 14.28
C TRP A 111 -8.48 6.37 14.00
N GLY A 112 -8.52 7.20 15.04
CA GLY A 112 -8.42 8.64 14.88
C GLY A 112 -7.07 9.08 14.36
N PHE A 113 -6.99 10.28 13.79
CA PHE A 113 -5.73 10.78 13.22
C PHE A 113 -4.58 10.77 14.23
N SER A 114 -4.85 11.17 15.48
CA SER A 114 -3.84 11.21 16.54
C SER A 114 -3.35 9.81 16.92
N ASP A 115 -4.20 8.80 16.85
CA ASP A 115 -3.85 7.41 17.13
C ASP A 115 -2.99 6.82 16.00
N LEU A 116 -3.31 7.18 14.75
CA LEU A 116 -2.61 6.68 13.56
C LEU A 116 -1.32 7.43 13.24
N LEU A 117 -1.16 8.67 13.71
CA LEU A 117 0.01 9.50 13.42
C LEU A 117 1.36 8.83 13.75
N PRO A 118 1.53 8.16 14.91
CA PRO A 118 2.77 7.44 15.19
C PRO A 118 3.06 6.30 14.20
N CYS A 119 2.01 5.66 13.66
CA CYS A 119 2.14 4.61 12.63
C CYS A 119 2.60 5.20 11.30
N PHE A 120 2.03 6.33 10.89
CA PHE A 120 2.46 7.05 9.70
C PHE A 120 3.91 7.49 9.79
N GLN A 121 4.32 8.05 10.94
CA GLN A 121 5.70 8.48 11.17
C GLN A 121 6.68 7.31 11.11
N ARG A 122 6.35 6.16 11.71
CA ARG A 122 7.19 4.95 11.66
C ARG A 122 7.34 4.37 10.25
N SER A 123 6.38 4.60 9.37
CA SER A 123 6.38 4.02 8.02
C SER A 123 7.24 4.79 7.02
N GLU A 124 7.57 6.07 7.28
CA GLU A 124 8.16 6.95 6.27
C GLU A 124 9.51 7.56 6.66
N GLN A 125 10.25 7.92 5.63
CA GLN A 125 11.47 8.72 5.67
C GLN A 125 11.22 9.98 4.86
N ALA A 126 10.78 11.07 5.51
CA ALA A 126 10.42 12.34 4.89
C ALA A 126 11.32 13.47 5.44
N ALA A 127 12.63 13.38 5.17
CA ALA A 127 13.61 14.34 5.64
C ALA A 127 13.28 15.78 5.17
N GLY A 128 13.53 16.76 6.03
CA GLY A 128 13.27 18.18 5.74
C GLY A 128 11.79 18.59 5.83
N ARG A 129 10.93 17.71 6.33
CA ARG A 129 9.51 18.02 6.61
C ARG A 129 9.31 18.20 8.12
N ASP A 130 8.14 18.74 8.50
CA ASP A 130 7.78 18.96 9.90
C ASP A 130 7.78 17.64 10.69
N PRO A 131 8.70 17.44 11.65
CA PRO A 131 8.82 16.20 12.41
C PRO A 131 7.62 15.94 13.35
N ALA A 132 6.81 16.95 13.65
CA ALA A 132 5.58 16.75 14.39
C ALA A 132 4.53 15.96 13.59
N LEU A 133 4.61 16.00 12.26
CA LEU A 133 3.66 15.35 11.36
C LEU A 133 4.29 14.23 10.54
N ARG A 134 5.59 14.30 10.24
CA ARG A 134 6.25 13.41 9.29
C ARG A 134 7.37 12.60 9.96
N GLY A 135 7.61 11.41 9.46
CA GLY A 135 8.62 10.50 9.98
C GLY A 135 10.00 10.69 9.35
N ILE A 136 11.03 10.37 10.14
CA ILE A 136 12.43 10.29 9.70
C ILE A 136 13.00 8.94 10.16
N GLY A 137 13.24 8.01 9.25
CA GLY A 137 13.81 6.70 9.63
C GLY A 137 12.93 5.50 9.31
N GLY A 138 11.73 5.71 8.78
CA GLY A 138 10.89 4.62 8.27
C GLY A 138 11.37 4.10 6.91
N PRO A 139 10.86 2.93 6.50
CA PRO A 139 11.33 2.25 5.28
C PRO A 139 10.92 2.93 3.98
N VAL A 140 9.85 3.73 3.97
CA VAL A 140 9.34 4.37 2.75
C VAL A 140 9.96 5.76 2.58
N ARG A 141 10.82 5.91 1.59
CA ARG A 141 11.40 7.22 1.26
C ARG A 141 10.36 8.09 0.57
N VAL A 142 10.14 9.28 1.12
CA VAL A 142 9.19 10.27 0.60
C VAL A 142 9.94 11.58 0.34
N GLY A 143 9.88 12.04 -0.88
CA GLY A 143 10.58 13.25 -1.30
C GLY A 143 10.13 13.73 -2.68
N PRO A 144 10.65 14.84 -3.17
CA PRO A 144 10.43 15.24 -4.54
C PRO A 144 10.97 14.19 -5.52
N VAL A 145 10.40 14.16 -6.71
CA VAL A 145 10.92 13.32 -7.80
C VAL A 145 12.32 13.81 -8.13
N PRO A 146 13.34 12.91 -8.16
CA PRO A 146 14.68 13.33 -8.57
C PRO A 146 14.69 13.87 -9.99
N GLY A 147 15.21 15.06 -10.20
CA GLY A 147 15.41 15.64 -11.53
C GLY A 147 14.52 16.83 -11.90
N GLU A 148 13.80 17.42 -10.93
CA GLU A 148 13.20 18.75 -11.08
C GLU A 148 14.09 19.82 -10.43
#